data_fc30545e192ca4a46804b5656aab61ce
#
_entry.id   fc30545e192ca4a46804b5656aab61ce
#
_cell.length_a   1.000
_cell.length_b   1.000
_cell.length_c   1.000
_cell.angle_alpha   90.00
_cell.angle_beta   90.00
_cell.angle_gamma   90.00
#
_symmetry.space_group_name_H-M   'P 1'
#
loop_
_entity.id
_entity.type
_entity.pdbx_description
1 polymer ?
#
loop_
_entity_poly.entity_id
_entity_poly.type
_entity_poly.pdbx_seq_one_letter_code
_entity_poly.pdbx_strand_id
1 'polypeptide(L)'
;MYNSSLAVKKYNSESEPNGFVSTAIVQGNVVTFKIRGSAAQTLGTKDDYAYCGTFTQLKPLMTENVSKIKRIVIAPKIGGQLRFDPDTGFLRIGYTHDWTGASVVIPADTSFYLEETFVL
;
A
#
# COMPACT_ATOMS: atom_id res chain seq x y z
N MET A 1 -30.11 12.45 -7.13
CA MET A 1 -30.55 11.08 -6.91
C MET A 1 -29.46 10.27 -6.23
N TYR A 2 -29.85 9.49 -5.29
CA TYR A 2 -28.91 8.66 -4.57
C TYR A 2 -28.52 7.42 -5.38
N ASN A 3 -27.25 7.09 -5.37
CA ASN A 3 -26.76 5.94 -6.12
C ASN A 3 -26.30 4.82 -5.18
N SER A 4 -27.08 3.78 -5.08
CA SER A 4 -26.79 2.63 -4.23
C SER A 4 -25.60 1.79 -4.71
N SER A 5 -25.18 1.95 -5.98
CA SER A 5 -23.99 1.25 -6.50
C SER A 5 -22.69 1.72 -5.86
N LEU A 6 -22.74 2.82 -5.09
CA LEU A 6 -21.58 3.31 -4.35
C LEU A 6 -21.48 2.68 -2.96
N ALA A 7 -22.10 1.54 -2.74
CA ALA A 7 -21.95 0.80 -1.49
C ALA A 7 -20.49 0.48 -1.24
N VAL A 8 -20.07 0.66 0.00
CA VAL A 8 -18.68 0.44 0.42
C VAL A 8 -18.49 -1.03 0.77
N LYS A 9 -17.41 -1.61 0.30
CA LYS A 9 -17.01 -2.96 0.66
C LYS A 9 -15.60 -2.96 1.22
N LYS A 10 -15.43 -3.60 2.37
CA LYS A 10 -14.16 -3.66 3.08
C LYS A 10 -13.57 -5.05 2.97
N TYR A 11 -12.27 -5.09 2.65
CA TYR A 11 -11.48 -6.32 2.65
C TYR A 11 -10.35 -6.19 3.65
N ASN A 12 -10.18 -7.18 4.50
CA ASN A 12 -9.01 -7.26 5.36
C ASN A 12 -7.89 -7.96 4.60
N SER A 13 -6.65 -7.58 4.88
CA SER A 13 -5.51 -8.31 4.33
C SER A 13 -5.56 -9.78 4.76
N GLU A 14 -5.20 -10.67 3.84
CA GLU A 14 -5.15 -12.11 4.09
C GLU A 14 -3.97 -12.49 4.98
N SER A 15 -3.04 -11.57 5.21
CA SER A 15 -1.85 -11.79 6.04
C SER A 15 -1.45 -10.45 6.67
N GLU A 16 -0.61 -10.53 7.70
CA GLU A 16 -0.05 -9.36 8.36
C GLU A 16 1.48 -9.41 8.32
N PRO A 17 2.07 -9.32 7.11
CA PRO A 17 3.50 -9.44 6.98
C PRO A 17 4.21 -8.25 7.63
N ASN A 18 5.35 -8.52 8.24
CA ASN A 18 6.19 -7.50 8.87
C ASN A 18 5.47 -6.68 9.95
N GLY A 19 4.42 -7.23 10.54
CA GLY A 19 3.66 -6.54 11.58
C GLY A 19 2.71 -5.46 11.05
N PHE A 20 2.55 -5.31 9.74
CA PHE A 20 1.61 -4.35 9.19
C PHE A 20 0.19 -4.89 9.24
N VAL A 21 -0.74 -4.00 9.57
CA VAL A 21 -2.17 -4.27 9.49
C VAL A 21 -2.73 -3.40 8.37
N SER A 22 -3.29 -4.04 7.35
CA SER A 22 -3.80 -3.31 6.20
C SER A 22 -5.21 -3.75 5.82
N THR A 23 -5.97 -2.80 5.28
CA THR A 23 -7.32 -3.02 4.78
C THR A 23 -7.47 -2.32 3.45
N ALA A 24 -8.39 -2.84 2.63
CA ALA A 24 -8.76 -2.23 1.36
C ALA A 24 -10.24 -1.92 1.40
N ILE A 25 -10.60 -0.68 1.10
CA ILE A 25 -11.99 -0.23 1.04
C ILE A 25 -12.32 0.09 -0.40
N VAL A 26 -13.29 -0.63 -0.95
CA VAL A 26 -13.71 -0.45 -2.34
C VAL A 26 -15.03 0.28 -2.38
N GLN A 27 -15.09 1.34 -3.17
CA GLN A 27 -16.32 2.06 -3.44
C GLN A 27 -16.35 2.46 -4.91
N GLY A 28 -17.31 1.92 -5.67
CA GLY A 28 -17.33 2.10 -7.11
C GLY A 28 -16.09 1.49 -7.76
N ASN A 29 -15.36 2.29 -8.52
CA ASN A 29 -14.13 1.88 -9.19
C ASN A 29 -12.86 2.34 -8.45
N VAL A 30 -12.97 2.64 -7.17
CA VAL A 30 -11.87 3.18 -6.38
C VAL A 30 -11.59 2.26 -5.21
N VAL A 31 -10.31 1.99 -4.95
CA VAL A 31 -9.87 1.29 -3.75
C VAL A 31 -8.99 2.22 -2.91
N THR A 32 -9.25 2.23 -1.61
CA THR A 32 -8.42 2.94 -0.63
C THR A 32 -7.74 1.91 0.26
N PHE A 33 -6.42 1.89 0.25
CA PHE A 33 -5.65 1.06 1.17
C PHE A 33 -5.33 1.86 2.43
N LYS A 34 -5.60 1.25 3.58
CA LYS A 34 -5.21 1.79 4.89
C LYS A 34 -4.19 0.84 5.48
N ILE A 35 -3.00 1.36 5.79
CA ILE A 35 -1.88 0.56 6.27
C ILE A 35 -1.35 1.21 7.53
N ARG A 36 -1.23 0.43 8.60
CA ARG A 36 -0.67 0.91 9.85
C ARG A 36 0.28 -0.12 10.44
N GLY A 37 1.19 0.36 11.26
CA GLY A 37 2.12 -0.49 11.97
C GLY A 37 3.47 0.16 12.14
N SER A 38 4.44 -0.66 12.49
CA SER A 38 5.84 -0.26 12.55
C SER A 38 6.61 -1.12 11.56
N ALA A 39 7.58 -0.54 10.90
CA ALA A 39 8.43 -1.31 10.01
C ALA A 39 9.18 -2.36 10.83
N ALA A 40 9.03 -3.63 10.44
CA ALA A 40 9.71 -4.74 11.12
C ALA A 40 11.11 -4.97 10.58
N GLN A 41 11.46 -4.30 9.50
CA GLN A 41 12.77 -4.39 8.85
C GLN A 41 13.12 -3.05 8.22
N THR A 42 14.40 -2.83 7.96
CA THR A 42 14.84 -1.62 7.28
C THR A 42 14.70 -1.78 5.77
N LEU A 43 14.33 -0.68 5.13
CA LEU A 43 14.27 -0.56 3.68
C LEU A 43 15.21 0.57 3.28
N GLY A 44 15.82 0.48 2.16
CA GLY A 44 16.76 1.54 1.83
C GLY A 44 17.24 1.62 0.40
N THR A 45 16.89 0.66 -0.43
CA THR A 45 17.32 0.70 -1.82
C THR A 45 16.10 0.68 -2.74
N LYS A 46 16.37 0.98 -4.00
CA LYS A 46 15.29 1.04 -4.97
C LYS A 46 14.62 -0.32 -5.22
N ASP A 47 15.30 -1.41 -4.91
CA ASP A 47 14.76 -2.75 -5.12
C ASP A 47 14.23 -3.38 -3.82
N ASP A 48 14.31 -2.65 -2.71
CA ASP A 48 13.82 -3.12 -1.43
C ASP A 48 12.35 -2.79 -1.26
N TYR A 49 11.55 -3.82 -1.10
CA TYR A 49 10.15 -3.69 -0.75
C TYR A 49 9.84 -4.51 0.48
N ALA A 50 9.00 -3.96 1.37
CA ALA A 50 8.39 -4.71 2.44
C ALA A 50 6.95 -5.02 2.09
N TYR A 51 6.52 -6.24 2.34
CA TYR A 51 5.13 -6.61 2.17
C TYR A 51 4.30 -6.00 3.30
N CYS A 52 3.19 -5.37 2.94
CA CYS A 52 2.28 -4.72 3.88
C CYS A 52 0.95 -5.46 3.97
N GLY A 53 0.63 -6.30 3.00
CA GLY A 53 -0.61 -7.04 2.99
C GLY A 53 -0.79 -7.84 1.71
N THR A 54 -1.86 -8.63 1.71
CA THR A 54 -2.25 -9.46 0.56
C THR A 54 -3.75 -9.34 0.34
N PHE A 55 -4.15 -9.00 -0.89
CA PHE A 55 -5.54 -8.79 -1.26
C PHE A 55 -5.84 -9.47 -2.60
N THR A 56 -5.92 -10.79 -2.59
CA THR A 56 -6.23 -11.54 -3.82
C THR A 56 -7.67 -11.32 -4.28
N GLN A 57 -8.54 -10.89 -3.36
CA GLN A 57 -9.94 -10.60 -3.67
C GLN A 57 -10.14 -9.42 -4.61
N LEU A 58 -9.13 -8.56 -4.76
CA LEU A 58 -9.25 -7.38 -5.60
C LEU A 58 -9.04 -7.65 -7.08
N LYS A 59 -8.37 -8.73 -7.43
CA LYS A 59 -8.07 -9.04 -8.84
C LYS A 59 -9.33 -9.08 -9.73
N PRO A 60 -10.42 -9.76 -9.33
CA PRO A 60 -11.63 -9.79 -10.15
C PRO A 60 -12.32 -8.44 -10.31
N LEU A 61 -12.01 -7.48 -9.45
CA LEU A 61 -12.61 -6.15 -9.48
C LEU A 61 -11.83 -5.18 -10.37
N MET A 62 -10.64 -5.54 -10.80
CA MET A 62 -9.76 -4.65 -11.57
C MET A 62 -9.97 -4.84 -13.05
N THR A 63 -9.97 -3.73 -13.78
CA THR A 63 -10.16 -3.76 -15.23
C THR A 63 -8.92 -4.23 -15.97
N GLU A 64 -7.74 -4.03 -15.39
CA GLU A 64 -6.47 -4.40 -15.98
C GLU A 64 -5.57 -5.08 -14.95
N ASN A 65 -4.77 -6.04 -15.42
CA ASN A 65 -3.77 -6.68 -14.58
C ASN A 65 -2.45 -5.88 -14.64
N VAL A 66 -2.51 -4.64 -14.18
CA VAL A 66 -1.38 -3.71 -14.21
C VAL A 66 -1.08 -3.26 -12.78
N SER A 67 0.19 -3.25 -12.42
CA SER A 67 0.64 -2.78 -11.11
C SER A 67 0.23 -1.34 -10.89
N LYS A 68 -0.28 -1.06 -9.69
CA LYS A 68 -0.64 0.29 -9.26
C LYS A 68 0.48 0.80 -8.37
N ILE A 69 1.06 1.94 -8.72
CA ILE A 69 2.19 2.52 -8.00
C ILE A 69 1.87 3.97 -7.68
N LYS A 70 2.15 4.37 -6.46
CA LYS A 70 1.93 5.74 -5.99
C LYS A 70 3.09 6.19 -5.12
N ARG A 71 3.51 7.44 -5.30
CA ARG A 71 4.49 8.05 -4.39
C ARG A 71 3.80 8.38 -3.07
N ILE A 72 4.49 8.11 -1.98
CA ILE A 72 3.96 8.31 -0.64
C ILE A 72 5.01 8.99 0.24
N VAL A 73 4.54 9.58 1.33
CA VAL A 73 5.39 10.07 2.42
C VAL A 73 5.23 9.09 3.58
N ILE A 74 6.35 8.50 3.98
CA ILE A 74 6.36 7.44 5.00
C ILE A 74 6.61 8.03 6.39
N ALA A 75 7.55 8.97 6.45
CA ALA A 75 7.94 9.65 7.69
C ALA A 75 8.42 11.05 7.33
N PRO A 76 8.64 11.95 8.28
CA PRO A 76 9.21 13.25 7.97
C PRO A 76 10.49 13.09 7.16
N LYS A 77 10.56 13.77 6.01
CA LYS A 77 11.69 13.76 5.10
C LYS A 77 11.99 12.41 4.45
N ILE A 78 11.10 11.42 4.57
CA ILE A 78 11.27 10.12 3.93
C ILE A 78 10.07 9.85 3.04
N GLY A 79 10.31 9.74 1.75
CA GLY A 79 9.33 9.31 0.77
C GLY A 79 9.58 7.90 0.31
N GLY A 80 8.65 7.39 -0.47
CA GLY A 80 8.76 6.06 -1.05
C GLY A 80 7.66 5.80 -2.05
N GLN A 81 7.41 4.52 -2.32
CA GLN A 81 6.34 4.09 -3.21
C GLN A 81 5.48 3.05 -2.52
N LEU A 82 4.19 3.16 -2.72
CA LEU A 82 3.24 2.10 -2.44
C LEU A 82 2.92 1.40 -3.75
N ARG A 83 3.00 0.07 -3.75
CA ARG A 83 2.78 -0.72 -4.95
C ARG A 83 1.79 -1.83 -4.66
N PHE A 84 0.78 -1.95 -5.50
CA PHE A 84 -0.16 -3.07 -5.49
C PHE A 84 -0.08 -3.82 -6.81
N ASP A 85 0.18 -5.12 -6.75
CA ASP A 85 0.24 -5.99 -7.92
C ASP A 85 -1.01 -6.88 -7.97
N PRO A 86 -1.93 -6.64 -8.90
CA PRO A 86 -3.17 -7.43 -8.99
C PRO A 86 -2.91 -8.92 -9.21
N ASP A 87 -1.85 -9.25 -9.91
CA ASP A 87 -1.52 -10.63 -10.25
C ASP A 87 -1.29 -11.49 -9.01
N THR A 88 -0.61 -10.95 -8.01
CA THR A 88 -0.30 -11.66 -6.77
C THR A 88 -1.17 -11.22 -5.60
N GLY A 89 -1.79 -10.05 -5.69
CA GLY A 89 -2.50 -9.43 -4.59
C GLY A 89 -1.59 -8.78 -3.57
N PHE A 90 -0.29 -8.68 -3.83
CA PHE A 90 0.66 -8.14 -2.86
C PHE A 90 0.62 -6.62 -2.83
N LEU A 91 0.51 -6.08 -1.62
CA LEU A 91 0.68 -4.68 -1.31
C LEU A 91 2.04 -4.50 -0.66
N ARG A 92 2.87 -3.63 -1.23
CA ARG A 92 4.26 -3.45 -0.81
C ARG A 92 4.62 -1.98 -0.73
N ILE A 93 5.58 -1.68 0.14
CA ILE A 93 6.16 -0.35 0.31
C ILE A 93 7.66 -0.44 0.09
N GLY A 94 8.24 0.53 -0.62
CA GLY A 94 9.66 0.49 -0.92
C GLY A 94 10.17 1.75 -1.60
N TYR A 95 11.34 1.67 -2.19
CA TYR A 95 12.02 2.77 -2.88
C TYR A 95 12.17 4.00 -1.98
N THR A 96 12.63 3.77 -0.74
CA THR A 96 12.69 4.83 0.25
C THR A 96 13.84 5.79 -0.04
N HIS A 97 13.54 7.07 0.09
CA HIS A 97 14.50 8.13 -0.24
C HIS A 97 14.23 9.36 0.64
N ASP A 98 15.25 10.20 0.78
CA ASP A 98 15.07 11.49 1.42
C ASP A 98 14.59 12.53 0.39
N TRP A 99 14.47 13.78 0.83
CA TRP A 99 13.98 14.86 -0.02
C TRP A 99 14.99 15.27 -1.10
N THR A 100 16.25 14.81 -1.03
CA THR A 100 17.22 15.03 -2.10
C THR A 100 17.20 13.94 -3.16
N GLY A 101 16.44 12.87 -2.93
CA GLY A 101 16.37 11.70 -3.80
C GLY A 101 17.36 10.61 -3.44
N ALA A 102 18.19 10.81 -2.44
CA ALA A 102 19.14 9.78 -2.00
C ALA A 102 18.42 8.67 -1.25
N SER A 103 18.82 7.42 -1.49
CA SER A 103 18.27 6.28 -0.78
C SER A 103 18.52 6.40 0.72
N VAL A 104 17.48 6.19 1.51
CA VAL A 104 17.57 6.20 2.97
C VAL A 104 16.88 4.98 3.53
N VAL A 105 17.37 4.55 4.69
CA VAL A 105 16.82 3.39 5.39
C VAL A 105 15.71 3.85 6.33
N ILE A 106 14.59 3.14 6.31
CA ILE A 106 13.56 3.33 7.34
C ILE A 106 13.97 2.47 8.54
N PRO A 107 14.18 3.07 9.71
CA PRO A 107 14.47 2.28 10.92
C PRO A 107 13.37 1.27 11.20
N ALA A 108 13.74 0.10 11.69
CA ALA A 108 12.85 -1.04 11.82
C ALA A 108 11.61 -0.80 12.71
N ASP A 109 11.70 0.09 13.67
CA ASP A 109 10.60 0.38 14.58
C ASP A 109 9.92 1.74 14.31
N THR A 110 10.08 2.28 13.10
CA THR A 110 9.38 3.48 12.68
C THR A 110 7.89 3.17 12.56
N SER A 111 7.08 3.84 13.37
CA SER A 111 5.63 3.74 13.28
C SER A 111 5.10 4.65 12.19
N PHE A 112 4.10 4.18 11.45
CA PHE A 112 3.44 5.03 10.46
C PHE A 112 2.02 4.55 10.17
N TYR A 113 1.28 5.43 9.54
CA TYR A 113 -0.05 5.16 9.01
C TYR A 113 -0.15 5.77 7.63
N LEU A 114 -0.62 4.97 6.67
CA LEU A 114 -0.80 5.39 5.28
C LEU A 114 -2.23 5.16 4.85
N GLU A 115 -2.73 6.06 4.04
CA GLU A 115 -4.05 5.93 3.42
C GLU A 115 -3.91 6.44 1.98
N GLU A 116 -4.00 5.52 1.02
CA GLU A 116 -3.78 5.83 -0.39
C GLU A 116 -4.87 5.21 -1.25
N THR A 117 -5.23 5.94 -2.30
CA THR A 117 -6.35 5.60 -3.16
C THR A 117 -5.86 5.33 -4.58
N PHE A 118 -6.38 4.27 -5.18
CA PHE A 118 -6.14 3.94 -6.59
C PHE A 118 -7.46 3.74 -7.32
N VAL A 119 -7.45 3.98 -8.62
CA VAL A 119 -8.54 3.58 -9.51
C VAL A 119 -8.33 2.11 -9.89
N LEU A 120 -9.38 1.33 -9.78
CA LEU A 120 -9.36 -0.11 -10.11
C LEU A 120 -9.24 -0.36 -11.61
#